data_7bfd372dacc04d0f056058efc9f0a9f6
#
_entry.id   7bfd372dacc04d0f056058efc9f0a9f6
#
_cell.length_a   1.000
_cell.length_b   1.000
_cell.length_c   1.000
_cell.angle_alpha   90.00
_cell.angle_beta   90.00
_cell.angle_gamma   90.00
#
_symmetry.space_group_name_H-M   'P 1'
#
loop_
_entity.id
_entity.type
_entity.pdbx_description
1 polymer ?
#
loop_
_entity_poly.entity_id
_entity_poly.type
_entity_poly.pdbx_seq_one_letter_code
_entity_poly.pdbx_strand_id
1 'polypeptide(L)'
;MSEIDPRAIVSPQTRLGRDVRIGAYAVVGQGVELGDGCVLHPHAVVNGPAGFGAANVFHPFCSVGGDPQDLKYAGERTELVVRDANVFREFVTVSRGTQQGGGITRIGSHNLFMAYVHIAHDCVVGSHTVFANAATLAGHVIVEDYATVGAFSPVHQFCR
;
A
#
# COMPACT_ATOMS: atom_id res chain seq x y z
N MET A 1 11.63 14.94 14.37
CA MET A 1 10.25 15.33 14.78
C MET A 1 9.37 15.24 13.54
N SER A 2 8.22 14.61 13.64
CA SER A 2 7.33 14.46 12.47
C SER A 2 6.75 15.79 12.00
N GLU A 3 6.62 15.97 10.69
CA GLU A 3 6.10 17.17 10.05
C GLU A 3 4.78 16.86 9.37
N ILE A 4 3.70 17.46 9.84
CA ILE A 4 2.35 17.26 9.30
C ILE A 4 1.83 18.60 8.79
N ASP A 5 1.54 18.69 7.49
CA ASP A 5 0.91 19.89 6.93
C ASP A 5 -0.48 20.09 7.58
N PRO A 6 -0.82 21.32 7.99
CA PRO A 6 -2.09 21.58 8.67
C PRO A 6 -3.34 21.28 7.81
N ARG A 7 -3.20 21.13 6.52
CA ARG A 7 -4.29 20.76 5.60
C ARG A 7 -4.40 19.24 5.38
N ALA A 8 -3.51 18.45 5.96
CA ALA A 8 -3.63 16.99 5.93
C ALA A 8 -4.76 16.54 6.87
N ILE A 9 -5.40 15.43 6.51
CA ILE A 9 -6.45 14.80 7.33
C ILE A 9 -5.85 13.51 7.91
N VAL A 10 -5.54 13.53 9.20
CA VAL A 10 -4.94 12.39 9.90
C VAL A 10 -5.88 11.93 11.00
N SER A 11 -6.27 10.66 10.98
CA SER A 11 -7.11 10.08 12.04
C SER A 11 -6.41 10.17 13.40
N PRO A 12 -7.12 10.55 14.48
CA PRO A 12 -6.55 10.58 15.82
C PRO A 12 -6.02 9.22 16.31
N GLN A 13 -6.45 8.14 15.69
CA GLN A 13 -6.04 6.76 16.03
C GLN A 13 -4.83 6.29 15.22
N THR A 14 -4.27 7.14 14.37
CA THR A 14 -3.06 6.84 13.60
C THR A 14 -1.85 6.81 14.53
N ARG A 15 -0.99 5.81 14.36
CA ARG A 15 0.30 5.73 15.04
C ARG A 15 1.41 6.15 14.08
N LEU A 16 2.19 7.15 14.48
CA LEU A 16 3.29 7.68 13.70
C LEU A 16 4.62 7.39 14.39
N GLY A 17 5.57 6.87 13.63
CA GLY A 17 6.96 6.78 14.02
C GLY A 17 7.65 8.15 14.05
N ARG A 18 8.98 8.13 14.18
CA ARG A 18 9.80 9.35 14.17
C ARG A 18 9.98 9.86 12.75
N ASP A 19 10.10 11.17 12.62
CA ASP A 19 10.47 11.86 11.36
C ASP A 19 9.56 11.52 10.16
N VAL A 20 8.28 11.24 10.44
CA VAL A 20 7.24 11.04 9.43
C VAL A 20 6.86 12.41 8.85
N ARG A 21 6.73 12.48 7.52
CA ARG A 21 6.30 13.70 6.81
C ARG A 21 4.97 13.45 6.10
N ILE A 22 3.98 14.31 6.33
CA ILE A 22 2.65 14.21 5.71
C ILE A 22 2.34 15.53 5.02
N GLY A 23 2.25 15.48 3.69
CA GLY A 23 2.01 16.63 2.82
C GLY A 23 0.57 17.12 2.84
N ALA A 24 0.36 18.29 2.23
CA ALA A 24 -0.94 18.93 2.13
C ALA A 24 -2.00 18.02 1.49
N TYR A 25 -3.20 18.02 2.06
CA TYR A 25 -4.34 17.24 1.55
C TYR A 25 -4.12 15.72 1.50
N ALA A 26 -3.04 15.22 2.09
CA ALA A 26 -2.91 13.79 2.30
C ALA A 26 -3.94 13.32 3.33
N VAL A 27 -4.42 12.09 3.15
CA VAL A 27 -5.41 11.48 4.05
C VAL A 27 -4.83 10.23 4.66
N VAL A 28 -4.82 10.15 5.98
CA VAL A 28 -4.41 8.96 6.74
C VAL A 28 -5.61 8.48 7.56
N GLY A 29 -6.13 7.34 7.17
CA GLY A 29 -7.33 6.75 7.75
C GLY A 29 -7.12 6.11 9.13
N GLN A 30 -8.19 5.62 9.69
CA GLN A 30 -8.21 4.94 10.97
C GLN A 30 -7.43 3.60 10.92
N GLY A 31 -6.71 3.29 11.99
CA GLY A 31 -5.98 2.02 12.11
C GLY A 31 -4.74 1.92 11.23
N VAL A 32 -4.21 3.06 10.78
CA VAL A 32 -2.93 3.13 10.07
C VAL A 32 -1.79 3.30 11.05
N GLU A 33 -0.73 2.52 10.87
CA GLU A 33 0.55 2.66 11.58
C GLU A 33 1.65 2.94 10.55
N LEU A 34 2.36 4.06 10.69
CA LEU A 34 3.49 4.46 9.83
C LEU A 34 4.79 4.38 10.62
N GLY A 35 5.74 3.59 10.15
CA GLY A 35 7.08 3.51 10.71
C GLY A 35 7.91 4.78 10.52
N ASP A 36 9.12 4.77 11.08
CA ASP A 36 10.04 5.91 11.07
C ASP A 36 10.36 6.37 9.64
N GLY A 37 10.41 7.67 9.41
CA GLY A 37 10.84 8.26 8.16
C GLY A 37 9.90 8.05 6.95
N CYS A 38 8.66 7.58 7.15
CA CYS A 38 7.68 7.53 6.08
C CYS A 38 7.34 8.91 5.55
N VAL A 39 7.11 9.00 4.23
CA VAL A 39 6.78 10.25 3.54
C VAL A 39 5.49 10.08 2.74
N LEU A 40 4.48 10.86 3.06
CA LEU A 40 3.28 11.02 2.26
C LEU A 40 3.35 12.35 1.52
N HIS A 41 3.42 12.30 0.20
CA HIS A 41 3.32 13.49 -0.63
C HIS A 41 1.88 14.06 -0.64
N PRO A 42 1.68 15.30 -1.10
CA PRO A 42 0.35 15.90 -1.19
C PRO A 42 -0.65 14.99 -1.92
N HIS A 43 -1.88 14.94 -1.42
CA HIS A 43 -2.99 14.12 -1.97
C HIS A 43 -2.78 12.59 -1.94
N ALA A 44 -1.78 12.08 -1.25
CA ALA A 44 -1.67 10.64 -1.02
C ALA A 44 -2.76 10.18 -0.04
N VAL A 45 -3.35 9.01 -0.28
CA VAL A 45 -4.38 8.42 0.59
C VAL A 45 -3.88 7.08 1.12
N VAL A 46 -3.83 6.95 2.44
CA VAL A 46 -3.48 5.70 3.12
C VAL A 46 -4.62 5.32 4.06
N ASN A 47 -5.20 4.16 3.83
CA ASN A 47 -6.31 3.63 4.61
C ASN A 47 -5.88 2.45 5.46
N GLY A 48 -6.62 2.19 6.52
CA GLY A 48 -6.39 1.08 7.43
C GLY A 48 -7.60 0.16 7.59
N PRO A 49 -7.42 -0.93 8.36
CA PRO A 49 -6.21 -1.30 9.12
C PRO A 49 -4.99 -1.61 8.25
N ALA A 50 -3.89 -0.90 8.46
CA ALA A 50 -2.67 -1.11 7.70
C ALA A 50 -1.42 -0.75 8.51
N GLY A 51 -0.40 -1.61 8.47
CA GLY A 51 0.89 -1.38 9.08
C GLY A 51 2.00 -1.20 8.04
N PHE A 52 2.76 -0.13 8.17
CA PHE A 52 3.90 0.17 7.31
C PHE A 52 5.17 0.25 8.13
N GLY A 53 6.22 -0.43 7.68
CA GLY A 53 7.56 -0.28 8.22
C GLY A 53 8.16 1.09 7.94
N ALA A 54 9.47 1.20 8.11
CA ALA A 54 10.19 2.47 7.98
C ALA A 54 10.38 2.89 6.51
N ALA A 55 10.57 4.18 6.28
CA ALA A 55 11.03 4.79 5.03
C ALA A 55 10.17 4.49 3.79
N ASN A 56 8.88 4.19 3.95
CA ASN A 56 7.96 4.06 2.83
C ASN A 56 7.59 5.44 2.27
N VAL A 57 7.49 5.54 0.94
CA VAL A 57 7.19 6.80 0.23
C VAL A 57 5.89 6.62 -0.58
N PHE A 58 4.96 7.53 -0.34
CA PHE A 58 3.65 7.56 -0.99
C PHE A 58 3.55 8.79 -1.87
N HIS A 59 3.54 8.63 -3.18
CA HIS A 59 3.43 9.71 -4.15
C HIS A 59 2.01 10.24 -4.29
N PRO A 60 1.82 11.44 -4.90
CA PRO A 60 0.50 12.04 -5.01
C PRO A 60 -0.53 11.12 -5.68
N PHE A 61 -1.75 11.14 -5.15
CA PHE A 61 -2.90 10.40 -5.68
C PHE A 61 -2.79 8.87 -5.62
N CYS A 62 -1.80 8.29 -4.92
CA CYS A 62 -1.87 6.87 -4.62
C CYS A 62 -2.97 6.60 -3.58
N SER A 63 -3.54 5.39 -3.61
CA SER A 63 -4.54 4.91 -2.64
C SER A 63 -4.10 3.54 -2.13
N VAL A 64 -3.51 3.52 -0.95
CA VAL A 64 -2.92 2.31 -0.37
C VAL A 64 -3.68 1.88 0.88
N GLY A 65 -4.06 0.60 0.95
CA GLY A 65 -4.83 0.04 2.06
C GLY A 65 -6.34 0.20 1.92
N GLY A 66 -6.83 0.44 0.70
CA GLY A 66 -8.26 0.50 0.41
C GLY A 66 -8.98 -0.84 0.58
N ASP A 67 -10.30 -0.80 0.59
CA ASP A 67 -11.13 -1.99 0.64
C ASP A 67 -10.84 -2.91 -0.55
N PRO A 68 -10.91 -4.25 -0.37
CA PRO A 68 -10.77 -5.17 -1.47
C PRO A 68 -11.88 -4.97 -2.51
N GLN A 69 -11.50 -5.04 -3.79
CA GLN A 69 -12.45 -5.00 -4.90
C GLN A 69 -13.01 -6.43 -5.14
N ASP A 70 -13.71 -6.95 -4.16
CA ASP A 70 -14.35 -8.27 -4.20
C ASP A 70 -15.83 -8.12 -3.83
N LEU A 71 -16.71 -8.67 -4.67
CA LEU A 71 -18.16 -8.63 -4.45
C LEU A 71 -18.60 -9.33 -3.15
N LYS A 72 -17.78 -10.22 -2.61
CA LYS A 72 -18.04 -10.93 -1.36
C LYS A 72 -17.65 -10.14 -0.13
N TYR A 73 -16.86 -9.07 -0.29
CA TYR A 73 -16.45 -8.24 0.83
C TYR A 73 -17.64 -7.48 1.41
N ALA A 74 -17.89 -7.64 2.69
CA ALA A 74 -19.03 -7.07 3.40
C ALA A 74 -18.61 -6.11 4.54
N GLY A 75 -17.38 -5.61 4.50
CA GLY A 75 -16.86 -4.70 5.51
C GLY A 75 -16.16 -5.38 6.69
N GLU A 76 -15.80 -6.67 6.56
CA GLU A 76 -15.06 -7.39 7.59
C GLU A 76 -13.67 -6.77 7.81
N ARG A 77 -13.17 -6.91 9.03
CA ARG A 77 -11.83 -6.42 9.35
C ARG A 77 -10.77 -7.24 8.64
N THR A 78 -10.06 -6.59 7.74
CA THR A 78 -8.91 -7.14 7.01
C THR A 78 -7.75 -6.16 7.03
N GLU A 79 -6.55 -6.59 6.69
CA GLU A 79 -5.34 -5.82 6.91
C GLU A 79 -4.44 -5.77 5.66
N LEU A 80 -3.61 -4.73 5.61
CA LEU A 80 -2.45 -4.63 4.74
C LEU A 80 -1.20 -4.53 5.61
N VAL A 81 -0.20 -5.36 5.34
CA VAL A 81 1.10 -5.31 6.02
C VAL A 81 2.20 -5.05 5.00
N VAL A 82 2.90 -3.95 5.17
CA VAL A 82 3.98 -3.50 4.29
C VAL A 82 5.25 -3.33 5.11
N ARG A 83 6.36 -3.87 4.64
CA ARG A 83 7.65 -3.69 5.29
C ARG A 83 8.30 -2.35 4.89
N ASP A 84 9.61 -2.29 4.82
CA ASP A 84 10.38 -1.05 4.76
C ASP A 84 10.70 -0.59 3.33
N ALA A 85 10.92 0.71 3.16
CA ALA A 85 11.54 1.32 2.00
C ALA A 85 10.87 1.01 0.65
N ASN A 86 9.54 0.91 0.64
CA ASN A 86 8.77 0.78 -0.59
C ASN A 86 8.40 2.15 -1.16
N VAL A 87 8.30 2.23 -2.48
CA VAL A 87 7.88 3.44 -3.20
C VAL A 87 6.59 3.14 -3.95
N PHE A 88 5.53 3.86 -3.57
CA PHE A 88 4.24 3.84 -4.27
C PHE A 88 4.11 5.10 -5.10
N ARG A 89 4.22 4.99 -6.43
CA ARG A 89 4.12 6.12 -7.35
C ARG A 89 2.67 6.56 -7.54
N GLU A 90 2.49 7.56 -8.37
CA GLU A 90 1.20 8.22 -8.60
C GLU A 90 0.14 7.21 -9.08
N PHE A 91 -1.06 7.31 -8.54
CA PHE A 91 -2.22 6.47 -8.89
C PHE A 91 -2.03 4.96 -8.63
N VAL A 92 -1.03 4.56 -7.87
CA VAL A 92 -0.94 3.19 -7.38
C VAL A 92 -2.11 2.89 -6.46
N THR A 93 -2.70 1.71 -6.59
CA THR A 93 -3.73 1.22 -5.69
C THR A 93 -3.32 -0.12 -5.08
N VAL A 94 -3.52 -0.26 -3.77
CA VAL A 94 -3.26 -1.50 -3.04
C VAL A 94 -4.45 -1.80 -2.13
N SER A 95 -5.04 -2.98 -2.27
CA SER A 95 -6.16 -3.42 -1.45
C SER A 95 -5.70 -4.22 -0.23
N ARG A 96 -6.47 -4.12 0.87
CA ARG A 96 -6.36 -5.03 2.02
C ARG A 96 -6.78 -6.45 1.62
N GLY A 97 -6.54 -7.42 2.49
CA GLY A 97 -6.97 -8.79 2.29
C GLY A 97 -8.48 -9.00 2.36
N THR A 98 -8.91 -10.23 2.10
CA THR A 98 -10.29 -10.69 2.30
C THR A 98 -10.34 -11.78 3.36
N GLN A 99 -11.48 -11.96 4.01
CA GLN A 99 -11.64 -13.01 5.02
C GLN A 99 -11.34 -14.40 4.44
N GLN A 100 -11.76 -14.64 3.22
CA GLN A 100 -11.56 -15.92 2.51
C GLN A 100 -10.08 -16.16 2.16
N GLY A 101 -9.30 -15.09 1.96
CA GLY A 101 -7.87 -15.16 1.63
C GLY A 101 -6.94 -15.12 2.85
N GLY A 102 -7.50 -15.19 4.05
CA GLY A 102 -6.71 -15.13 5.28
C GLY A 102 -6.58 -13.72 5.87
N GLY A 103 -7.28 -12.74 5.32
CA GLY A 103 -7.45 -11.41 5.92
C GLY A 103 -6.33 -10.42 5.67
N ILE A 104 -5.26 -10.78 4.97
CA ILE A 104 -4.07 -9.93 4.89
C ILE A 104 -3.46 -9.91 3.49
N THR A 105 -3.24 -8.72 2.94
CA THR A 105 -2.30 -8.51 1.82
C THR A 105 -0.92 -8.17 2.40
N ARG A 106 0.15 -8.75 1.85
CA ARG A 106 1.52 -8.61 2.36
C ARG A 106 2.47 -8.09 1.29
N ILE A 107 3.28 -7.09 1.66
CA ILE A 107 4.32 -6.51 0.80
C ILE A 107 5.63 -6.48 1.59
N GLY A 108 6.69 -7.01 0.99
CA GLY A 108 8.04 -7.00 1.52
C GLY A 108 8.69 -5.61 1.51
N SER A 109 10.01 -5.56 1.40
CA SER A 109 10.79 -4.33 1.47
C SER A 109 11.43 -3.97 0.13
N HIS A 110 11.78 -2.68 -0.04
CA HIS A 110 12.55 -2.18 -1.19
C HIS A 110 11.88 -2.41 -2.55
N ASN A 111 10.57 -2.34 -2.61
CA ASN A 111 9.82 -2.50 -3.85
C ASN A 111 9.51 -1.15 -4.50
N LEU A 112 9.51 -1.13 -5.82
CA LEU A 112 9.07 0.02 -6.62
C LEU A 112 7.77 -0.35 -7.34
N PHE A 113 6.70 0.36 -7.02
CA PHE A 113 5.44 0.32 -7.74
C PHE A 113 5.32 1.60 -8.58
N MET A 114 5.52 1.48 -9.90
CA MET A 114 5.42 2.62 -10.80
C MET A 114 3.96 3.06 -10.95
N ALA A 115 3.74 4.19 -11.65
CA ALA A 115 2.41 4.79 -11.75
C ALA A 115 1.35 3.82 -12.29
N TYR A 116 0.15 3.90 -11.73
CA TYR A 116 -1.02 3.09 -12.08
C TYR A 116 -0.92 1.58 -11.77
N VAL A 117 0.09 1.13 -11.03
CA VAL A 117 0.16 -0.26 -10.59
C VAL A 117 -1.01 -0.58 -9.66
N HIS A 118 -1.60 -1.76 -9.81
CA HIS A 118 -2.63 -2.28 -8.91
C HIS A 118 -2.19 -3.59 -8.26
N ILE A 119 -2.28 -3.64 -6.93
CA ILE A 119 -2.10 -4.86 -6.14
C ILE A 119 -3.45 -5.19 -5.48
N ALA A 120 -4.09 -6.27 -5.95
CA ALA A 120 -5.35 -6.70 -5.39
C ALA A 120 -5.18 -7.39 -4.02
N HIS A 121 -6.30 -7.74 -3.43
CA HIS A 121 -6.40 -8.38 -2.13
C HIS A 121 -5.66 -9.74 -2.05
N ASP A 122 -5.19 -10.06 -0.86
CA ASP A 122 -4.57 -11.36 -0.53
C ASP A 122 -3.30 -11.69 -1.34
N CYS A 123 -2.72 -10.70 -2.01
CA CYS A 123 -1.42 -10.85 -2.66
C CYS A 123 -0.29 -10.93 -1.63
N VAL A 124 0.75 -11.68 -1.98
CA VAL A 124 2.02 -11.71 -1.25
C VAL A 124 3.11 -11.26 -2.21
N VAL A 125 3.67 -10.09 -1.96
CA VAL A 125 4.77 -9.51 -2.73
C VAL A 125 6.05 -9.58 -1.91
N GLY A 126 7.08 -10.17 -2.47
CA GLY A 126 8.40 -10.28 -1.88
C GLY A 126 9.11 -8.93 -1.76
N SER A 127 10.43 -8.98 -1.73
CA SER A 127 11.28 -7.79 -1.59
C SER A 127 12.09 -7.54 -2.86
N HIS A 128 12.55 -6.29 -3.03
CA HIS A 128 13.37 -5.86 -4.17
C HIS A 128 12.69 -6.10 -5.53
N THR A 129 11.37 -6.00 -5.59
CA THR A 129 10.60 -6.16 -6.82
C THR A 129 10.39 -4.84 -7.53
N VAL A 130 10.19 -4.90 -8.84
CA VAL A 130 9.84 -3.74 -9.67
C VAL A 130 8.56 -4.03 -10.45
N PHE A 131 7.57 -3.18 -10.27
CA PHE A 131 6.35 -3.20 -11.05
C PHE A 131 6.35 -2.00 -11.98
N ALA A 132 6.44 -2.25 -13.27
CA ALA A 132 6.39 -1.18 -14.26
C ALA A 132 4.96 -0.62 -14.43
N ASN A 133 4.84 0.51 -15.11
CA ASN A 133 3.59 1.26 -15.22
C ASN A 133 2.38 0.38 -15.59
N ALA A 134 1.31 0.53 -14.83
CA ALA A 134 0.04 -0.17 -15.02
C ALA A 134 0.12 -1.70 -14.95
N ALA A 135 1.19 -2.27 -14.39
CA ALA A 135 1.21 -3.68 -14.05
C ALA A 135 0.12 -3.97 -13.00
N THR A 136 -0.59 -5.08 -13.17
CA THR A 136 -1.78 -5.37 -12.35
C THR A 136 -1.75 -6.79 -11.82
N LEU A 137 -1.82 -6.94 -10.50
CA LEU A 137 -2.04 -8.24 -9.87
C LEU A 137 -3.50 -8.41 -9.51
N ALA A 138 -4.13 -9.48 -9.98
CA ALA A 138 -5.40 -9.94 -9.44
C ALA A 138 -5.21 -10.54 -8.03
N GLY A 139 -6.30 -10.92 -7.36
CA GLY A 139 -6.22 -11.45 -6.00
C GLY A 139 -5.40 -12.74 -5.87
N HIS A 140 -4.83 -12.97 -4.69
CA HIS A 140 -4.10 -14.20 -4.32
C HIS A 140 -2.84 -14.49 -5.17
N VAL A 141 -2.23 -13.48 -5.76
CA VAL A 141 -0.98 -13.64 -6.51
C VAL A 141 0.22 -13.60 -5.57
N ILE A 142 1.18 -14.48 -5.81
CA ILE A 142 2.48 -14.49 -5.11
C ILE A 142 3.55 -14.00 -6.07
N VAL A 143 4.29 -12.98 -5.67
CA VAL A 143 5.46 -12.47 -6.41
C VAL A 143 6.69 -12.63 -5.53
N GLU A 144 7.65 -13.38 -6.02
CA GLU A 144 8.89 -13.68 -5.28
C GLU A 144 9.85 -12.48 -5.25
N ASP A 145 10.87 -12.57 -4.40
CA ASP A 145 11.92 -11.54 -4.32
C ASP A 145 12.61 -11.32 -5.68
N TYR A 146 13.01 -10.08 -5.93
CA TYR A 146 13.74 -9.64 -7.13
C TYR A 146 12.97 -9.81 -8.46
N ALA A 147 11.70 -10.11 -8.43
CA ALA A 147 10.88 -10.19 -9.64
C ALA A 147 10.63 -8.82 -10.27
N THR A 148 10.53 -8.80 -11.59
CA THR A 148 10.09 -7.63 -12.34
C THR A 148 8.82 -7.95 -13.11
N VAL A 149 7.76 -7.17 -12.90
CA VAL A 149 6.52 -7.26 -13.65
C VAL A 149 6.49 -6.14 -14.69
N GLY A 150 6.43 -6.51 -15.97
CA GLY A 150 6.47 -5.56 -17.09
C GLY A 150 5.26 -4.62 -17.12
N ALA A 151 5.41 -3.51 -17.88
CA ALA A 151 4.32 -2.54 -18.04
C ALA A 151 3.08 -3.18 -18.70
N PHE A 152 1.89 -2.76 -18.25
CA PHE A 152 0.59 -3.27 -18.74
C PHE A 152 0.43 -4.79 -18.68
N SER A 153 1.18 -5.46 -17.81
CA SER A 153 1.07 -6.91 -17.63
C SER A 153 0.01 -7.23 -16.58
N PRO A 154 -1.12 -7.86 -16.96
CA PRO A 154 -2.05 -8.42 -16.00
C PRO A 154 -1.57 -9.79 -15.53
N VAL A 155 -1.54 -10.01 -14.22
CA VAL A 155 -1.26 -11.32 -13.62
C VAL A 155 -2.58 -11.87 -13.08
N HIS A 156 -2.99 -13.04 -13.59
CA HIS A 156 -4.24 -13.67 -13.18
C HIS A 156 -4.17 -14.16 -11.72
N GLN A 157 -5.34 -14.24 -11.09
CA GLN A 157 -5.43 -14.71 -9.69
C GLN A 157 -4.82 -16.12 -9.50
N PHE A 158 -4.25 -16.33 -8.32
CA PHE A 158 -3.58 -17.57 -7.92
C PHE A 158 -2.30 -17.91 -8.70
N CYS A 159 -1.76 -16.99 -9.51
CA CYS A 159 -0.43 -17.16 -10.12
C CYS A 159 0.70 -16.96 -9.10
N ARG A 160 1.82 -17.60 -9.42
CA ARG A 160 3.08 -17.46 -8.68
C ARG A 160 4.24 -17.31 -9.65
#